data_dcac3f69128f8acf4ee39f262de4b39c
#
_entry.id   dcac3f69128f8acf4ee39f262de4b39c
#
_cell.length_a   1.000
_cell.length_b   1.000
_cell.length_c   1.000
_cell.angle_alpha   90.00
_cell.angle_beta   90.00
_cell.angle_gamma   90.00
#
_symmetry.space_group_name_H-M   'P 1'
#
loop_
_entity.id
_entity.type
_entity.pdbx_description
1 polymer ?
#
loop_
_entity_poly.entity_id
_entity_poly.type
_entity_poly.pdbx_seq_one_letter_code
_entity_poly.pdbx_strand_id
1 'polypeptide(L)'
;MLVTDRLELWRPQASDREGLRALIEPDDVRRFLGGMDADDHDVFMRLLRNAGSWALYGYGTFIVRERGKPDIVGNCGVFHSWRGFGHGLDDVAESGWIVAQSTWGKGYAQEAMEAALAWFEREHGGKPTLCMIEQGHRASEAVAAKLGYVACDRYEEEGEQPLIIYRREAGARSSIASTEITNPAPRETPA
;
A
#
# COMPACT_ATOMS: atom_id res chain seq x y z
N MET A 1 11.43 9.05 3.98
CA MET A 1 11.75 8.30 2.74
C MET A 1 12.37 6.98 3.14
N LEU A 2 11.97 5.88 2.51
CA LEU A 2 12.65 4.59 2.62
C LEU A 2 13.32 4.31 1.28
N VAL A 3 14.41 3.58 1.30
CA VAL A 3 15.15 3.20 0.09
C VAL A 3 15.41 1.69 0.15
N THR A 4 15.14 1.01 -0.95
CA THR A 4 15.44 -0.41 -1.15
C THR A 4 16.50 -0.55 -2.26
N ASP A 5 16.77 -1.75 -2.71
CA ASP A 5 17.73 -1.97 -3.80
C ASP A 5 17.32 -1.27 -5.09
N ARG A 6 16.02 -1.27 -5.42
CA ARG A 6 15.49 -0.77 -6.69
C ARG A 6 14.52 0.40 -6.55
N LEU A 7 13.98 0.66 -5.34
CA LEU A 7 12.87 1.56 -5.13
C LEU A 7 13.17 2.65 -4.11
N GLU A 8 12.47 3.77 -4.25
CA GLU A 8 12.36 4.86 -3.28
C GLU A 8 10.90 5.01 -2.88
N LEU A 9 10.63 5.04 -1.59
CA LEU A 9 9.30 5.17 -1.01
C LEU A 9 9.18 6.53 -0.31
N TRP A 10 8.36 7.40 -0.86
CA TRP A 10 8.19 8.78 -0.40
C TRP A 10 6.83 8.98 0.29
N ARG A 11 6.77 9.86 1.28
CA ARG A 11 5.46 10.32 1.76
C ARG A 11 4.75 11.10 0.66
N PRO A 12 3.41 11.00 0.56
CA PRO A 12 2.65 11.67 -0.49
C PRO A 12 2.78 13.19 -0.41
N GLN A 13 2.82 13.83 -1.56
CA GLN A 13 2.83 15.27 -1.74
C GLN A 13 1.71 15.69 -2.70
N ALA A 14 1.27 16.95 -2.64
CA ALA A 14 0.24 17.47 -3.52
C ALA A 14 0.60 17.34 -5.01
N SER A 15 1.89 17.43 -5.34
CA SER A 15 2.42 17.24 -6.70
C SER A 15 2.32 15.81 -7.23
N ASP A 16 2.03 14.83 -6.38
CA ASP A 16 1.93 13.42 -6.79
C ASP A 16 0.59 13.08 -7.47
N ARG A 17 -0.38 14.01 -7.48
CA ARG A 17 -1.74 13.77 -7.98
C ARG A 17 -1.76 13.23 -9.42
N GLU A 18 -1.01 13.87 -10.33
CA GLU A 18 -0.97 13.46 -11.73
C GLU A 18 -0.35 12.07 -11.92
N GLY A 19 0.75 11.80 -11.23
CA GLY A 19 1.39 10.48 -11.26
C GLY A 19 0.54 9.38 -10.63
N LEU A 20 -0.24 9.69 -9.58
CA LEU A 20 -1.23 8.77 -9.02
C LEU A 20 -2.38 8.49 -9.98
N ARG A 21 -2.84 9.51 -10.72
CA ARG A 21 -3.82 9.33 -11.78
C ARG A 21 -3.31 8.36 -12.84
N ALA A 22 -2.13 8.63 -13.40
CA ALA A 22 -1.52 7.75 -14.40
C ALA A 22 -1.31 6.31 -13.90
N LEU A 23 -1.03 6.13 -12.60
CA LEU A 23 -0.89 4.82 -11.97
C LEU A 23 -2.18 4.01 -11.99
N ILE A 24 -3.34 4.64 -11.75
CA ILE A 24 -4.64 3.94 -11.60
C ILE A 24 -5.53 4.04 -12.83
N GLU A 25 -5.17 4.83 -13.84
CA GLU A 25 -5.95 5.01 -15.08
C GLU A 25 -6.14 3.72 -15.90
N PRO A 26 -5.15 2.80 -16.02
CA PRO A 26 -5.34 1.56 -16.78
C PRO A 26 -6.43 0.68 -16.17
N ASP A 27 -7.36 0.20 -17.00
CA ASP A 27 -8.51 -0.63 -16.57
C ASP A 27 -8.08 -1.87 -15.81
N ASP A 28 -6.99 -2.52 -16.22
CA ASP A 28 -6.45 -3.69 -15.55
C ASP A 28 -5.96 -3.42 -14.12
N VAL A 29 -5.57 -2.19 -13.81
CA VAL A 29 -5.23 -1.76 -12.45
C VAL A 29 -6.51 -1.40 -11.70
N ARG A 30 -7.37 -0.59 -12.34
CA ARG A 30 -8.55 0.02 -11.72
C ARG A 30 -9.61 -0.99 -11.29
N ARG A 31 -9.82 -2.05 -12.07
CA ARG A 31 -10.88 -3.05 -11.82
C ARG A 31 -10.85 -3.68 -10.42
N PHE A 32 -9.71 -3.68 -9.74
CA PHE A 32 -9.54 -4.20 -8.39
C PHE A 32 -9.51 -3.11 -7.30
N LEU A 33 -9.94 -1.89 -7.64
CA LEU A 33 -9.92 -0.76 -6.72
C LEU A 33 -11.33 -0.35 -6.22
N GLY A 34 -12.30 -1.29 -6.28
CA GLY A 34 -13.64 -1.07 -5.75
C GLY A 34 -14.49 -0.12 -6.61
N GLY A 35 -14.50 -0.32 -7.94
CA GLY A 35 -15.37 0.44 -8.87
C GLY A 35 -14.99 1.91 -9.05
N MET A 36 -13.76 2.28 -8.72
CA MET A 36 -13.28 3.65 -8.85
C MET A 36 -13.17 4.07 -10.32
N ASP A 37 -13.70 5.24 -10.67
CA ASP A 37 -13.66 5.77 -12.05
C ASP A 37 -12.30 6.38 -12.44
N ALA A 38 -11.41 6.59 -11.46
CA ALA A 38 -10.13 7.27 -11.60
C ALA A 38 -10.25 8.69 -12.19
N ASP A 39 -11.35 9.34 -11.92
CA ASP A 39 -11.53 10.75 -12.24
C ASP A 39 -10.66 11.64 -11.30
N ASP A 40 -10.64 12.94 -11.58
CA ASP A 40 -9.86 13.89 -10.80
C ASP A 40 -10.30 13.97 -9.32
N HIS A 41 -11.58 13.75 -9.05
CA HIS A 41 -12.12 13.74 -7.69
C HIS A 41 -11.66 12.51 -6.91
N ASP A 42 -11.75 11.32 -7.49
CA ASP A 42 -11.35 10.08 -6.87
C ASP A 42 -9.85 10.06 -6.55
N VAL A 43 -9.02 10.51 -7.51
CA VAL A 43 -7.57 10.64 -7.32
C VAL A 43 -7.26 11.63 -6.20
N PHE A 44 -7.94 12.78 -6.18
CA PHE A 44 -7.77 13.79 -5.15
C PHE A 44 -8.17 13.25 -3.77
N MET A 45 -9.33 12.59 -3.65
CA MET A 45 -9.80 12.00 -2.41
C MET A 45 -8.89 10.88 -1.89
N ARG A 46 -8.33 10.07 -2.80
CA ARG A 46 -7.33 9.06 -2.44
C ARG A 46 -6.07 9.69 -1.87
N LEU A 47 -5.56 10.74 -2.51
CA LEU A 47 -4.40 11.48 -2.04
C LEU A 47 -4.65 12.09 -0.65
N LEU A 48 -5.82 12.72 -0.45
CA LEU A 48 -6.21 13.30 0.84
C LEU A 48 -6.35 12.24 1.94
N ARG A 49 -7.01 11.12 1.68
CA ARG A 49 -7.12 10.03 2.66
C ARG A 49 -5.74 9.52 3.07
N ASN A 50 -4.85 9.35 2.10
CA ASN A 50 -3.48 8.91 2.38
C ASN A 50 -2.71 9.95 3.20
N ALA A 51 -2.75 11.23 2.80
CA ALA A 51 -2.14 12.31 3.55
C ALA A 51 -2.74 12.44 4.97
N GLY A 52 -4.07 12.27 5.10
CA GLY A 52 -4.77 12.25 6.38
C GLY A 52 -4.31 11.10 7.29
N SER A 53 -4.12 9.90 6.76
CA SER A 53 -3.56 8.77 7.51
C SER A 53 -2.17 9.10 8.06
N TRP A 54 -1.29 9.69 7.25
CA TRP A 54 0.03 10.15 7.69
C TRP A 54 -0.04 11.24 8.77
N ALA A 55 -0.98 12.19 8.63
CA ALA A 55 -1.10 13.32 9.57
C ALA A 55 -1.68 12.89 10.92
N LEU A 56 -2.68 12.01 10.92
CA LEU A 56 -3.43 11.63 12.12
C LEU A 56 -2.83 10.43 12.85
N TYR A 57 -2.30 9.46 12.12
CA TYR A 57 -1.85 8.19 12.69
C TYR A 57 -0.33 7.98 12.58
N GLY A 58 0.37 8.85 11.86
CA GLY A 58 1.82 8.75 11.67
C GLY A 58 2.26 7.73 10.63
N TYR A 59 1.33 7.04 9.96
CA TYR A 59 1.59 6.08 8.89
C TYR A 59 0.54 6.18 7.76
N GLY A 60 0.92 5.74 6.57
CA GLY A 60 0.09 5.77 5.37
C GLY A 60 0.81 5.07 4.23
N THR A 61 0.17 4.97 3.06
CA THR A 61 0.85 4.44 1.89
C THR A 61 1.91 5.41 1.40
N PHE A 62 3.01 4.85 0.91
CA PHE A 62 4.09 5.59 0.27
C PHE A 62 3.83 5.70 -1.24
N ILE A 63 4.32 6.77 -1.83
CA ILE A 63 4.51 6.91 -3.26
C ILE A 63 5.82 6.22 -3.62
N VAL A 64 5.74 5.25 -4.53
CA VAL A 64 6.88 4.41 -4.91
C VAL A 64 7.40 4.84 -6.28
N ARG A 65 8.72 5.03 -6.35
CA ARG A 65 9.46 5.33 -7.58
C ARG A 65 10.61 4.34 -7.75
N GLU A 66 11.03 4.09 -8.99
CA GLU A 66 12.32 3.45 -9.21
C GLU A 66 13.44 4.41 -8.79
N ARG A 67 14.51 3.89 -8.22
CA ARG A 67 15.63 4.72 -7.76
C ARG A 67 16.14 5.64 -8.85
N GLY A 68 16.22 6.93 -8.52
CA GLY A 68 16.70 7.98 -9.42
C GLY A 68 15.77 8.32 -10.59
N LYS A 69 14.52 7.80 -10.60
CA LYS A 69 13.54 8.15 -11.63
C LYS A 69 12.37 8.94 -11.03
N PRO A 70 11.79 9.90 -11.76
CA PRO A 70 10.71 10.73 -11.24
C PRO A 70 9.34 10.04 -11.27
N ASP A 71 9.14 9.06 -12.14
CA ASP A 71 7.84 8.46 -12.40
C ASP A 71 7.33 7.63 -11.23
N ILE A 72 6.06 7.77 -10.92
CA ILE A 72 5.40 6.95 -9.91
C ILE A 72 5.12 5.57 -10.49
N VAL A 73 5.68 4.54 -9.86
CA VAL A 73 5.49 3.14 -10.24
C VAL A 73 4.63 2.36 -9.24
N GLY A 74 4.25 3.00 -8.13
CA GLY A 74 3.37 2.35 -7.16
C GLY A 74 2.89 3.28 -6.05
N ASN A 75 1.88 2.80 -5.33
CA ASN A 75 1.37 3.35 -4.08
C ASN A 75 1.19 2.18 -3.11
N CYS A 76 2.10 2.03 -2.16
CA CYS A 76 2.21 0.84 -1.32
C CYS A 76 2.47 1.22 0.14
N GLY A 77 1.92 0.48 1.09
CA GLY A 77 2.19 0.70 2.51
C GLY A 77 1.08 0.27 3.44
N VAL A 78 1.19 0.75 4.68
CA VAL A 78 0.18 0.52 5.73
C VAL A 78 -0.53 1.84 5.99
N PHE A 79 -1.85 1.84 6.03
CA PHE A 79 -2.68 3.02 6.30
C PHE A 79 -3.74 2.68 7.33
N HIS A 80 -4.30 3.72 7.95
CA HIS A 80 -5.41 3.54 8.88
C HIS A 80 -6.72 3.40 8.11
N SER A 81 -7.53 2.39 8.45
CA SER A 81 -8.74 2.05 7.72
C SER A 81 -9.96 2.01 8.64
N TRP A 82 -11.04 2.61 8.14
CA TRP A 82 -12.40 2.50 8.67
C TRP A 82 -13.36 2.34 7.49
N ARG A 83 -13.83 1.13 7.24
CA ARG A 83 -14.68 0.80 6.09
C ARG A 83 -16.16 0.68 6.41
N GLY A 84 -16.52 0.60 7.69
CA GLY A 84 -17.89 0.37 8.12
C GLY A 84 -18.32 -1.10 8.04
N PHE A 85 -17.38 -2.02 7.90
CA PHE A 85 -17.68 -3.45 7.82
C PHE A 85 -18.02 -4.07 9.15
N GLY A 86 -17.65 -3.45 10.27
CA GLY A 86 -17.80 -4.03 11.60
C GLY A 86 -16.89 -5.24 11.84
N HIS A 87 -17.26 -6.10 12.78
CA HIS A 87 -16.59 -7.38 13.05
C HIS A 87 -15.08 -7.29 13.30
N GLY A 88 -14.58 -6.15 13.80
CA GLY A 88 -13.15 -5.93 14.03
C GLY A 88 -12.32 -5.61 12.76
N LEU A 89 -13.01 -5.28 11.67
CA LEU A 89 -12.40 -4.86 10.41
C LEU A 89 -12.29 -3.33 10.26
N ASP A 90 -12.83 -2.58 11.24
CA ASP A 90 -12.75 -1.13 11.32
C ASP A 90 -11.74 -0.70 12.38
N ASP A 91 -11.25 0.54 12.28
CA ASP A 91 -10.24 1.11 13.18
C ASP A 91 -8.93 0.30 13.21
N VAL A 92 -8.48 -0.14 12.04
CA VAL A 92 -7.36 -1.09 11.89
C VAL A 92 -6.23 -0.54 11.02
N ALA A 93 -5.04 -1.10 11.20
CA ALA A 93 -3.92 -0.91 10.27
C ALA A 93 -4.13 -1.84 9.07
N GLU A 94 -4.39 -1.26 7.90
CA GLU A 94 -4.59 -1.97 6.64
C GLU A 94 -3.40 -1.80 5.71
N SER A 95 -2.96 -2.89 5.11
CA SER A 95 -1.92 -2.90 4.08
C SER A 95 -2.53 -2.89 2.70
N GLY A 96 -1.97 -2.06 1.81
CA GLY A 96 -2.39 -1.99 0.42
C GLY A 96 -1.23 -1.73 -0.52
N TRP A 97 -1.37 -2.23 -1.73
CA TRP A 97 -0.38 -2.04 -2.80
C TRP A 97 -1.06 -1.93 -4.16
N ILE A 98 -0.65 -0.93 -4.89
CA ILE A 98 -0.96 -0.71 -6.29
C ILE A 98 0.37 -0.51 -6.98
N VAL A 99 0.60 -1.21 -8.09
CA VAL A 99 1.80 -1.03 -8.92
C VAL A 99 1.43 -0.85 -10.38
N ALA A 100 2.20 -0.03 -11.06
CA ALA A 100 2.00 0.25 -12.48
C ALA A 100 2.05 -1.02 -13.30
N GLN A 101 1.17 -1.15 -14.29
CA GLN A 101 1.10 -2.32 -15.17
C GLN A 101 2.45 -2.64 -15.82
N SER A 102 3.20 -1.62 -16.23
CA SER A 102 4.54 -1.74 -16.80
C SER A 102 5.59 -2.38 -15.88
N THR A 103 5.27 -2.50 -14.59
CA THR A 103 6.16 -3.07 -13.57
C THR A 103 5.68 -4.42 -13.03
N TRP A 104 4.58 -4.95 -13.53
CA TRP A 104 4.09 -6.25 -13.12
C TRP A 104 5.10 -7.37 -13.39
N GLY A 105 5.11 -8.37 -12.53
CA GLY A 105 6.07 -9.48 -12.60
C GLY A 105 7.50 -9.15 -12.14
N LYS A 106 7.83 -7.86 -11.88
CA LYS A 106 9.18 -7.45 -11.43
C LYS A 106 9.39 -7.58 -9.92
N GLY A 107 8.36 -7.94 -9.13
CA GLY A 107 8.45 -8.09 -7.68
C GLY A 107 8.40 -6.76 -6.91
N TYR A 108 8.07 -5.65 -7.54
CA TYR A 108 8.07 -4.31 -6.91
C TYR A 108 7.06 -4.17 -5.78
N ALA A 109 5.86 -4.75 -5.92
CA ALA A 109 4.87 -4.75 -4.84
C ALA A 109 5.41 -5.43 -3.58
N GLN A 110 6.06 -6.59 -3.73
CA GLN A 110 6.67 -7.31 -2.61
C GLN A 110 7.78 -6.49 -1.97
N GLU A 111 8.75 -6.00 -2.74
CA GLU A 111 9.89 -5.21 -2.25
C GLU A 111 9.43 -3.94 -1.51
N ALA A 112 8.48 -3.19 -2.10
CA ALA A 112 7.94 -1.99 -1.47
C ALA A 112 7.21 -2.31 -0.16
N MET A 113 6.39 -3.36 -0.14
CA MET A 113 5.64 -3.75 1.05
C MET A 113 6.53 -4.33 2.16
N GLU A 114 7.58 -5.07 1.82
CA GLU A 114 8.58 -5.54 2.80
C GLU A 114 9.24 -4.36 3.53
N ALA A 115 9.67 -3.34 2.78
CA ALA A 115 10.24 -2.13 3.35
C ALA A 115 9.23 -1.33 4.20
N ALA A 116 7.99 -1.19 3.70
CA ALA A 116 6.93 -0.47 4.39
C ALA A 116 6.50 -1.17 5.69
N LEU A 117 6.35 -2.50 5.68
CA LEU A 117 6.00 -3.30 6.85
C LEU A 117 7.12 -3.30 7.90
N ALA A 118 8.37 -3.47 7.49
CA ALA A 118 9.52 -3.39 8.39
C ALA A 118 9.62 -2.01 9.06
N TRP A 119 9.38 -0.94 8.29
CA TRP A 119 9.30 0.41 8.83
C TRP A 119 8.13 0.56 9.81
N PHE A 120 6.94 0.10 9.44
CA PHE A 120 5.75 0.18 10.29
C PHE A 120 5.93 -0.56 11.61
N GLU A 121 6.48 -1.77 11.60
CA GLU A 121 6.76 -2.54 12.82
C GLU A 121 7.75 -1.82 13.74
N ARG A 122 8.79 -1.23 13.19
CA ARG A 122 9.80 -0.51 13.96
C ARG A 122 9.24 0.77 14.60
N GLU A 123 8.46 1.56 13.85
CA GLU A 123 7.98 2.87 14.31
C GLU A 123 6.68 2.79 15.13
N HIS A 124 5.83 1.79 14.89
CA HIS A 124 4.50 1.69 15.48
C HIS A 124 4.27 0.43 16.34
N GLY A 125 5.35 -0.32 16.61
CA GLY A 125 5.38 -1.33 17.67
C GLY A 125 4.53 -2.56 17.42
N GLY A 126 4.80 -3.31 16.37
CA GLY A 126 4.36 -4.70 16.28
C GLY A 126 2.85 -4.95 16.28
N LYS A 127 2.05 -4.05 15.73
CA LYS A 127 0.61 -4.24 15.58
C LYS A 127 0.33 -5.20 14.42
N PRO A 128 -0.69 -6.06 14.52
CA PRO A 128 -1.15 -6.83 13.38
C PRO A 128 -1.66 -5.90 12.27
N THR A 129 -1.50 -6.33 11.02
CA THR A 129 -2.03 -5.63 9.85
C THR A 129 -3.00 -6.53 9.11
N LEU A 130 -4.02 -5.94 8.52
CA LEU A 130 -4.95 -6.61 7.61
C LEU A 130 -4.64 -6.22 6.17
N CYS A 131 -5.01 -7.06 5.21
CA CYS A 131 -5.22 -6.62 3.82
C CYS A 131 -6.47 -7.30 3.27
N MET A 132 -7.15 -6.61 2.38
CA MET A 132 -8.40 -7.04 1.78
C MET A 132 -8.17 -7.21 0.28
N ILE A 133 -8.44 -8.40 -0.22
CA ILE A 133 -8.17 -8.77 -1.61
C ILE A 133 -9.45 -9.35 -2.20
N GLU A 134 -9.88 -8.82 -3.34
CA GLU A 134 -10.99 -9.38 -4.10
C GLU A 134 -10.71 -10.83 -4.45
N GLN A 135 -11.69 -11.69 -4.23
CA GLN A 135 -11.57 -13.13 -4.49
C GLN A 135 -11.16 -13.39 -5.94
N GLY A 136 -10.09 -14.15 -6.12
CA GLY A 136 -9.55 -14.48 -7.45
C GLY A 136 -8.53 -13.50 -7.99
N HIS A 137 -8.18 -12.43 -7.28
CA HIS A 137 -7.06 -11.58 -7.64
C HIS A 137 -5.71 -12.24 -7.29
N ARG A 138 -5.38 -13.29 -8.03
CA ARG A 138 -4.25 -14.19 -7.77
C ARG A 138 -2.90 -13.49 -7.61
N ALA A 139 -2.68 -12.39 -8.34
CA ALA A 139 -1.43 -11.64 -8.23
C ALA A 139 -1.27 -11.02 -6.83
N SER A 140 -2.33 -10.39 -6.30
CA SER A 140 -2.32 -9.83 -4.93
C SER A 140 -2.31 -10.91 -3.86
N GLU A 141 -3.03 -12.03 -4.05
CA GLU A 141 -2.98 -13.19 -3.15
C GLU A 141 -1.56 -13.74 -3.03
N ALA A 142 -0.82 -13.85 -4.15
CA ALA A 142 0.56 -14.30 -4.16
C ALA A 142 1.51 -13.32 -3.43
N VAL A 143 1.28 -12.02 -3.54
CA VAL A 143 2.03 -11.00 -2.79
C VAL A 143 1.72 -11.13 -1.29
N ALA A 144 0.44 -11.22 -0.91
CA ALA A 144 0.02 -11.39 0.48
C ALA A 144 0.68 -12.61 1.13
N ALA A 145 0.65 -13.76 0.45
CA ALA A 145 1.28 -15.00 0.95
C ALA A 145 2.79 -14.85 1.17
N LYS A 146 3.51 -14.20 0.25
CA LYS A 146 4.96 -13.94 0.40
C LYS A 146 5.28 -12.99 1.55
N LEU A 147 4.38 -12.05 1.85
CA LEU A 147 4.50 -11.12 2.96
C LEU A 147 4.10 -11.74 4.32
N GLY A 148 3.63 -13.00 4.33
CA GLY A 148 3.23 -13.71 5.55
C GLY A 148 1.80 -13.44 6.00
N TYR A 149 0.94 -12.96 5.12
CA TYR A 149 -0.49 -12.83 5.37
C TYR A 149 -1.19 -14.19 5.26
N VAL A 150 -2.13 -14.44 6.14
CA VAL A 150 -2.97 -15.65 6.17
C VAL A 150 -4.43 -15.24 6.10
N ALA A 151 -5.21 -15.89 5.24
CA ALA A 151 -6.65 -15.66 5.16
C ALA A 151 -7.33 -15.97 6.50
N CYS A 152 -8.15 -15.05 6.99
CA CYS A 152 -8.77 -15.16 8.31
C CYS A 152 -10.27 -14.89 8.29
N ASP A 153 -10.80 -14.16 7.31
CA ASP A 153 -12.21 -13.81 7.24
C ASP A 153 -12.62 -13.53 5.78
N ARG A 154 -13.91 -13.30 5.56
CA ARG A 154 -14.50 -12.98 4.28
C ARG A 154 -15.61 -11.94 4.48
N TYR A 155 -15.61 -10.91 3.65
CA TYR A 155 -16.66 -9.93 3.58
C TYR A 155 -17.43 -10.06 2.27
N GLU A 156 -18.76 -10.07 2.33
CA GLU A 156 -19.64 -10.17 1.18
C GLU A 156 -20.65 -9.03 1.20
N GLU A 157 -20.83 -8.39 0.06
CA GLU A 157 -21.85 -7.39 -0.18
C GLU A 157 -22.64 -7.78 -1.43
N GLU A 158 -23.96 -7.61 -1.38
CA GLU A 158 -24.84 -7.99 -2.49
C GLU A 158 -24.47 -7.22 -3.76
N GLY A 159 -24.19 -7.95 -4.84
CA GLY A 159 -23.81 -7.38 -6.13
C GLY A 159 -22.31 -7.12 -6.32
N GLU A 160 -21.50 -7.31 -5.28
CA GLU A 160 -20.06 -7.11 -5.32
C GLU A 160 -19.28 -8.44 -5.28
N GLN A 161 -18.05 -8.43 -5.75
CA GLN A 161 -17.16 -9.58 -5.60
C GLN A 161 -16.72 -9.69 -4.13
N PRO A 162 -16.73 -10.91 -3.56
CA PRO A 162 -16.30 -11.10 -2.18
C PRO A 162 -14.87 -10.62 -1.94
N LEU A 163 -14.64 -9.99 -0.78
CA LEU A 163 -13.31 -9.65 -0.29
C LEU A 163 -12.83 -10.72 0.68
N ILE A 164 -11.66 -11.28 0.41
CA ILE A 164 -10.99 -12.15 1.37
C ILE A 164 -10.10 -11.28 2.26
N ILE A 165 -10.29 -11.43 3.56
CA ILE A 165 -9.54 -10.72 4.58
C ILE A 165 -8.34 -11.55 4.98
N TYR A 166 -7.18 -10.96 4.90
CA TYR A 166 -5.92 -11.58 5.31
C TYR A 166 -5.34 -10.82 6.48
N ARG A 167 -4.76 -11.55 7.43
CA ARG A 167 -4.11 -11.02 8.63
C ARG A 167 -2.65 -11.41 8.66
N ARG A 168 -1.80 -10.48 9.06
CA ARG A 168 -0.40 -10.69 9.33
C ARG A 168 -0.10 -10.27 10.77
N GLU A 169 0.48 -11.16 11.55
CA GLU A 169 0.99 -10.84 12.87
C GLU A 169 2.33 -10.13 12.78
N ALA A 170 2.61 -9.31 13.79
CA ALA A 170 3.90 -8.65 13.87
C ALA A 170 5.06 -9.65 13.93
N GLY A 171 6.16 -9.32 13.28
CA GLY A 171 7.32 -10.19 13.23
C GLY A 171 7.17 -11.43 12.34
N ALA A 172 6.04 -11.58 11.65
CA ALA A 172 5.91 -12.61 10.62
C ALA A 172 6.97 -12.38 9.54
N ARG A 173 7.88 -13.34 9.36
CA ARG A 173 8.99 -13.21 8.41
C ARG A 173 8.46 -13.32 6.98
N SER A 174 8.83 -12.34 6.16
CA SER A 174 8.88 -12.52 4.70
C SER A 174 9.89 -13.64 4.39
N SER A 175 9.66 -14.42 3.37
CA SER A 175 10.50 -15.57 3.02
C SER A 175 11.86 -15.19 2.41
N ILE A 176 12.30 -13.93 2.49
CA ILE A 176 13.56 -13.44 1.88
C ILE A 176 14.31 -12.48 2.83
N ALA A 177 15.64 -12.58 2.80
CA ALA A 177 16.63 -12.00 3.68
C ALA A 177 16.63 -10.45 3.79
N SER A 178 17.16 -10.00 4.92
CA SER A 178 17.37 -8.64 5.39
C SER A 178 18.03 -7.69 4.37
N THR A 179 17.37 -6.61 4.03
CA THR A 179 17.95 -5.45 3.35
C THR A 179 18.15 -4.34 4.38
N GLU A 180 19.34 -3.77 4.48
CA GLU A 180 19.65 -2.65 5.37
C GLU A 180 18.89 -1.38 4.89
N ILE A 181 18.12 -0.81 5.80
CA ILE A 181 17.34 0.42 5.56
C ILE A 181 18.16 1.61 6.06
N THR A 182 18.71 2.40 5.17
CA THR A 182 19.34 3.69 5.49
C THR A 182 18.30 4.80 5.51
N ASN A 183 18.23 5.53 6.62
CA ASN A 183 17.34 6.68 6.80
C ASN A 183 18.12 7.99 6.56
N PRO A 184 18.01 8.64 5.39
CA PRO A 184 18.67 9.94 5.16
C PRO A 184 17.93 11.07 5.90
N ALA A 185 18.70 12.04 6.41
CA ALA A 185 18.21 13.20 7.12
C ALA A 185 17.22 14.06 6.30
N PRO A 186 16.26 14.75 6.98
CA PRO A 186 15.28 15.59 6.28
C PRO A 186 15.97 16.75 5.55
N ARG A 187 15.57 17.00 4.31
CA ARG A 187 15.99 18.21 3.58
C ARG A 187 15.23 19.41 4.12
N GLU A 188 15.95 20.43 4.51
CA GLU A 188 15.39 21.72 4.88
C GLU A 188 14.69 22.35 3.68
N THR A 189 13.47 22.80 3.88
CA THR A 189 12.70 23.55 2.89
C THR A 189 13.29 24.96 2.79
N PRO A 190 13.68 25.46 1.61
CA PRO A 190 14.04 26.87 1.47
C PRO A 190 12.80 27.75 1.67
N ALA A 191 13.02 28.86 2.37
CA ALA A 191 12.03 29.87 2.72
C ALA A 191 11.43 30.57 1.47
#